data_9a752d2ba201651a063fed55b1b3d609
#
_entry.id   9a752d2ba201651a063fed55b1b3d609
#
_cell.length_a   1.000
_cell.length_b   1.000
_cell.length_c   1.000
_cell.angle_alpha   90.00
_cell.angle_beta   90.00
_cell.angle_gamma   90.00
#
_symmetry.space_group_name_H-M   'P 1'
#
loop_
_entity.id
_entity.type
_entity.pdbx_description
1 polymer ?
#
loop_
_entity_poly.entity_id
_entity_poly.type
_entity_poly.pdbx_seq_one_letter_code
_entity_poly.pdbx_strand_id
1 'polypeptide(L)'
;MGREILFLIDGFGADTLDTYAHVMPTISRFARHGIVETSFPSTTSTSLATLTTGTLPGVHGMLGYTVQVPRSGGRILNALKWDERVDPNNWQPVPTLFERGAEAGIYVSHVAAKRYEHSGFTRAVFRGAEYRGANVVPDLIAQTKDALRKTPSFVYLYMNDLDVAGHSDGVGSDKWLAALSMIDQMLASLMKEMPKGTRIWLTSDHGMINVSEKIIIGNDNQLLNNVAVIAGEPRARHLYLDSKFDSPAGRRDVASLWQEFLGERADVLTREEALSGNLFGESISADSFERMGEVIAIAKGGVVLIDPARVDKEGIMVGHHGAQSEIEMQVALLTTTLS
;
A
#
# COMPACT_ATOMS: atom_id res chain seq x y z
N MET A 1 -25.14 1.57 -13.91
CA MET A 1 -23.69 1.70 -14.08
C MET A 1 -23.38 1.55 -15.57
N GLY A 2 -22.52 2.41 -16.12
CA GLY A 2 -22.11 2.36 -17.53
C GLY A 2 -20.73 1.69 -17.67
N ARG A 3 -19.76 2.45 -18.14
CA ARG A 3 -18.35 2.08 -18.22
C ARG A 3 -17.56 2.92 -17.25
N GLU A 4 -16.84 2.28 -16.34
CA GLU A 4 -16.07 2.97 -15.31
C GLU A 4 -14.63 2.44 -15.29
N ILE A 5 -13.67 3.35 -15.12
CA ILE A 5 -12.26 3.06 -14.88
C ILE A 5 -11.91 3.65 -13.52
N LEU A 6 -11.31 2.86 -12.65
CA LEU A 6 -10.55 3.34 -11.50
C LEU A 6 -9.08 3.22 -11.86
N PHE A 7 -8.45 4.35 -12.14
CA PHE A 7 -7.01 4.42 -12.39
C PHE A 7 -6.29 4.70 -11.08
N LEU A 8 -5.54 3.72 -10.60
CA LEU A 8 -4.71 3.85 -9.41
C LEU A 8 -3.26 4.06 -9.82
N ILE A 9 -2.69 5.18 -9.37
CA ILE A 9 -1.29 5.53 -9.52
C ILE A 9 -0.63 5.32 -8.16
N ASP A 10 0.21 4.29 -8.05
CA ASP A 10 0.92 3.94 -6.82
C ASP A 10 1.86 5.06 -6.36
N GLY A 11 1.78 5.44 -5.09
CA GLY A 11 2.65 6.47 -4.50
C GLY A 11 2.30 7.92 -4.88
N PHE A 12 1.09 8.18 -5.40
CA PHE A 12 0.62 9.50 -5.80
C PHE A 12 -0.13 10.20 -4.65
N GLY A 13 0.60 10.77 -3.70
CA GLY A 13 0.01 11.53 -2.58
C GLY A 13 -0.78 12.76 -3.02
N ALA A 14 -1.68 13.23 -2.17
CA ALA A 14 -2.53 14.38 -2.47
C ALA A 14 -1.74 15.69 -2.70
N ASP A 15 -0.63 15.87 -2.00
CA ASP A 15 0.28 17.01 -2.14
C ASP A 15 0.95 17.10 -3.53
N THR A 16 1.16 15.96 -4.19
CA THR A 16 1.68 15.86 -5.55
C THR A 16 0.83 16.66 -6.54
N LEU A 17 -0.49 16.67 -6.32
CA LEU A 17 -1.44 17.32 -7.21
C LEU A 17 -1.24 18.84 -7.29
N ASP A 18 -0.92 19.47 -6.17
CA ASP A 18 -0.72 20.91 -6.11
C ASP A 18 0.74 21.30 -6.42
N THR A 19 1.69 20.53 -5.93
CA THR A 19 3.12 20.81 -6.07
C THR A 19 3.59 20.65 -7.52
N TYR A 20 3.12 19.59 -8.21
CA TYR A 20 3.62 19.20 -9.54
C TYR A 20 2.57 19.32 -10.66
N ALA A 21 1.54 20.13 -10.48
CA ALA A 21 0.47 20.35 -11.48
C ALA A 21 1.01 20.66 -12.90
N HIS A 22 2.12 21.38 -12.99
CA HIS A 22 2.76 21.76 -14.25
C HIS A 22 3.36 20.57 -15.03
N VAL A 23 3.64 19.44 -14.36
CA VAL A 23 4.18 18.21 -14.98
C VAL A 23 3.06 17.31 -15.50
N MET A 24 1.83 17.46 -14.98
CA MET A 24 0.68 16.58 -15.28
C MET A 24 -0.56 17.35 -15.75
N PRO A 25 -0.51 18.03 -16.90
CA PRO A 25 -1.59 18.90 -17.38
C PRO A 25 -2.91 18.15 -17.67
N THR A 26 -2.87 16.84 -17.91
CA THR A 26 -4.07 16.04 -18.13
C THR A 26 -4.78 15.74 -16.81
N ILE A 27 -4.05 15.22 -15.81
CA ILE A 27 -4.57 14.91 -14.48
C ILE A 27 -5.11 16.18 -13.81
N SER A 28 -4.40 17.31 -13.93
CA SER A 28 -4.76 18.60 -13.33
C SER A 28 -6.11 19.17 -13.80
N ARG A 29 -6.67 18.64 -14.90
CA ARG A 29 -8.00 19.04 -15.41
C ARG A 29 -9.14 18.21 -14.84
N PHE A 30 -8.84 17.13 -14.12
CA PHE A 30 -9.87 16.30 -13.50
C PHE A 30 -10.56 17.09 -12.37
N ALA A 31 -11.87 16.88 -12.22
CA ALA A 31 -12.60 17.44 -11.11
C ALA A 31 -12.13 16.76 -9.80
N ARG A 32 -11.75 17.59 -8.82
CA ARG A 32 -11.40 17.11 -7.46
C ARG A 32 -12.70 16.74 -6.74
N HIS A 33 -12.79 15.49 -6.31
CA HIS A 33 -13.93 14.99 -5.54
C HIS A 33 -13.69 15.10 -4.03
N GLY A 34 -12.42 15.05 -3.63
CA GLY A 34 -11.98 15.21 -2.24
C GLY A 34 -10.59 14.64 -2.00
N ILE A 35 -10.18 14.72 -0.75
CA ILE A 35 -9.03 14.00 -0.21
C ILE A 35 -9.57 12.82 0.60
N VAL A 36 -8.98 11.67 0.45
CA VAL A 36 -9.30 10.44 1.18
C VAL A 36 -8.06 10.02 1.96
N GLU A 37 -8.24 9.57 3.18
CA GLU A 37 -7.17 8.95 3.94
C GLU A 37 -7.07 7.46 3.62
N THR A 38 -5.86 6.99 3.36
CA THR A 38 -5.59 5.56 3.23
C THR A 38 -5.53 4.89 4.60
N SER A 39 -5.49 3.55 4.63
CA SER A 39 -5.38 2.79 5.88
C SER A 39 -3.94 2.72 6.39
N PHE A 40 -3.78 2.56 7.72
CA PHE A 40 -2.47 2.28 8.31
C PHE A 40 -2.16 0.76 8.29
N PRO A 41 -0.92 0.38 8.00
CA PRO A 41 0.17 1.20 7.47
C PRO A 41 -0.12 1.67 6.03
N SER A 42 0.34 2.88 5.69
CA SER A 42 0.16 3.48 4.36
C SER A 42 1.08 2.82 3.33
N THR A 43 0.79 1.58 3.01
CA THR A 43 1.58 0.72 2.12
C THR A 43 0.69 -0.01 1.13
N THR A 44 1.19 -0.25 -0.08
CA THR A 44 0.47 -0.86 -1.19
C THR A 44 -0.34 -2.09 -0.78
N SER A 45 0.28 -3.01 -0.03
CA SER A 45 -0.38 -4.27 0.35
C SER A 45 -1.62 -4.07 1.23
N THR A 46 -1.57 -3.13 2.16
CA THR A 46 -2.65 -2.82 3.08
C THR A 46 -3.71 -1.96 2.42
N SER A 47 -3.29 -0.89 1.75
CA SER A 47 -4.19 0.07 1.11
C SER A 47 -4.99 -0.55 -0.03
N LEU A 48 -4.37 -1.39 -0.88
CA LEU A 48 -5.08 -2.08 -1.96
C LEU A 48 -6.06 -3.13 -1.41
N ALA A 49 -5.72 -3.82 -0.33
CA ALA A 49 -6.66 -4.73 0.33
C ALA A 49 -7.86 -3.96 0.91
N THR A 50 -7.63 -2.81 1.54
CA THR A 50 -8.71 -1.92 2.02
C THR A 50 -9.60 -1.45 0.87
N LEU A 51 -8.99 -0.97 -0.22
CA LEU A 51 -9.71 -0.49 -1.41
C LEU A 51 -10.58 -1.59 -2.04
N THR A 52 -10.04 -2.80 -2.15
CA THR A 52 -10.73 -3.89 -2.86
C THR A 52 -11.71 -4.67 -2.01
N THR A 53 -11.61 -4.63 -0.68
CA THR A 53 -12.56 -5.30 0.22
C THR A 53 -13.60 -4.35 0.81
N GLY A 54 -13.29 -3.06 0.87
CA GLY A 54 -14.11 -2.05 1.57
C GLY A 54 -14.09 -2.22 3.08
N THR A 55 -13.06 -2.91 3.63
CA THR A 55 -12.87 -3.11 5.08
C THR A 55 -11.50 -2.62 5.52
N LEU A 56 -11.31 -2.36 6.81
CA LEU A 56 -10.04 -1.91 7.37
C LEU A 56 -9.09 -3.09 7.68
N PRO A 57 -7.78 -2.82 7.85
CA PRO A 57 -6.74 -3.84 7.99
C PRO A 57 -7.00 -4.88 9.08
N GLY A 58 -7.56 -4.47 10.20
CA GLY A 58 -7.94 -5.38 11.27
C GLY A 58 -8.95 -6.45 10.86
N VAL A 59 -9.76 -6.20 9.85
CA VAL A 59 -10.76 -7.13 9.33
C VAL A 59 -10.19 -8.00 8.21
N HIS A 60 -9.55 -7.39 7.20
CA HIS A 60 -9.04 -8.13 6.04
C HIS A 60 -7.67 -8.79 6.26
N GLY A 61 -6.96 -8.47 7.34
CA GLY A 61 -5.75 -9.16 7.79
C GLY A 61 -4.45 -8.84 7.02
N MET A 62 -4.45 -7.86 6.12
CA MET A 62 -3.25 -7.36 5.46
C MET A 62 -2.69 -6.19 6.29
N LEU A 63 -1.80 -6.50 7.24
CA LEU A 63 -1.33 -5.57 8.27
C LEU A 63 -0.01 -4.89 7.95
N GLY A 64 0.51 -5.03 6.73
CA GLY A 64 1.76 -4.42 6.30
C GLY A 64 2.41 -5.12 5.11
N TYR A 65 3.54 -4.60 4.66
CA TYR A 65 4.36 -5.18 3.59
C TYR A 65 4.93 -6.54 3.96
N THR A 66 5.40 -6.68 5.20
CA THR A 66 5.82 -7.95 5.77
C THR A 66 5.15 -8.19 7.12
N VAL A 67 4.70 -9.42 7.37
CA VAL A 67 3.98 -9.80 8.60
C VAL A 67 4.39 -11.21 9.00
N GLN A 68 4.55 -11.47 10.30
CA GLN A 68 4.85 -12.82 10.77
C GLN A 68 3.68 -13.77 10.50
N VAL A 69 3.99 -14.95 9.98
CA VAL A 69 3.02 -16.04 9.89
C VAL A 69 2.88 -16.68 11.27
N PRO A 70 1.68 -16.66 11.88
CA PRO A 70 1.48 -17.22 13.21
C PRO A 70 1.91 -18.69 13.30
N ARG A 71 2.47 -19.08 14.44
CA ARG A 71 2.86 -20.48 14.76
C ARG A 71 3.83 -21.11 13.77
N SER A 72 4.62 -20.31 13.05
CA SER A 72 5.51 -20.78 11.98
C SER A 72 7.00 -20.81 12.36
N GLY A 73 7.33 -20.53 13.62
CA GLY A 73 8.73 -20.42 14.08
C GLY A 73 9.44 -19.16 13.59
N GLY A 74 8.72 -18.04 13.50
CA GLY A 74 9.29 -16.73 13.11
C GLY A 74 9.32 -16.44 11.60
N ARG A 75 8.64 -17.28 10.80
CA ARG A 75 8.58 -17.06 9.35
C ARG A 75 7.78 -15.78 9.03
N ILE A 76 8.28 -15.00 8.09
CA ILE A 76 7.66 -13.76 7.62
C ILE A 76 7.06 -13.98 6.25
N LEU A 77 5.80 -13.59 6.06
CA LEU A 77 5.18 -13.41 4.76
C LEU A 77 5.52 -12.01 4.25
N ASN A 78 6.10 -11.93 3.06
CA ASN A 78 6.16 -10.70 2.29
C ASN A 78 4.97 -10.67 1.32
N ALA A 79 4.10 -9.68 1.42
CA ALA A 79 2.87 -9.59 0.65
C ALA A 79 3.11 -9.57 -0.88
N LEU A 80 4.18 -8.91 -1.35
CA LEU A 80 4.50 -8.81 -2.78
C LEU A 80 5.39 -9.96 -3.30
N LYS A 81 6.02 -10.75 -2.38
CA LYS A 81 6.82 -11.95 -2.68
C LYS A 81 6.24 -13.16 -1.97
N TRP A 82 5.00 -13.41 -2.21
CA TRP A 82 4.17 -14.35 -1.49
C TRP A 82 4.83 -15.73 -1.25
N ASP A 83 4.71 -16.22 -0.03
CA ASP A 83 5.12 -17.58 0.32
C ASP A 83 4.03 -18.57 -0.12
N GLU A 84 4.35 -19.48 -1.03
CA GLU A 84 3.40 -20.48 -1.58
C GLU A 84 2.77 -21.40 -0.52
N ARG A 85 3.39 -21.50 0.67
CA ARG A 85 2.85 -22.26 1.82
C ARG A 85 1.70 -21.53 2.53
N VAL A 86 1.45 -20.28 2.19
CA VAL A 86 0.36 -19.46 2.73
C VAL A 86 -0.74 -19.36 1.69
N ASP A 87 -1.90 -19.93 1.96
CA ASP A 87 -3.05 -19.79 1.07
C ASP A 87 -3.55 -18.34 1.07
N PRO A 88 -3.57 -17.67 -0.09
CA PRO A 88 -4.02 -16.29 -0.21
C PRO A 88 -5.48 -16.07 0.23
N ASN A 89 -6.36 -17.03 -0.02
CA ASN A 89 -7.78 -16.92 0.34
C ASN A 89 -8.00 -17.04 1.84
N ASN A 90 -7.20 -17.87 2.50
CA ASN A 90 -7.25 -17.99 3.96
C ASN A 90 -6.55 -16.80 4.64
N TRP A 91 -5.52 -16.25 4.00
CA TRP A 91 -4.82 -15.08 4.54
C TRP A 91 -5.67 -13.83 4.48
N GLN A 92 -6.36 -13.59 3.37
CA GLN A 92 -7.34 -12.51 3.19
C GLN A 92 -8.71 -13.15 2.89
N PRO A 93 -9.54 -13.45 3.91
CA PRO A 93 -10.79 -14.18 3.71
C PRO A 93 -11.99 -13.31 3.31
N VAL A 94 -11.87 -11.98 3.39
CA VAL A 94 -13.00 -11.07 3.11
C VAL A 94 -13.31 -11.08 1.61
N PRO A 95 -14.56 -11.28 1.21
CA PRO A 95 -14.96 -11.15 -0.19
C PRO A 95 -14.66 -9.76 -0.74
N THR A 96 -14.09 -9.70 -1.94
CA THR A 96 -13.74 -8.44 -2.57
C THR A 96 -14.97 -7.72 -3.16
N LEU A 97 -14.85 -6.41 -3.34
CA LEU A 97 -15.85 -5.62 -4.08
C LEU A 97 -15.91 -6.06 -5.56
N PHE A 98 -14.84 -6.66 -6.07
CA PHE A 98 -14.80 -7.20 -7.43
C PHE A 98 -15.61 -8.48 -7.56
N GLU A 99 -15.53 -9.40 -6.58
CA GLU A 99 -16.42 -10.58 -6.51
C GLU A 99 -17.88 -10.13 -6.43
N ARG A 100 -18.21 -9.21 -5.53
CA ARG A 100 -19.55 -8.65 -5.39
C ARG A 100 -20.04 -7.94 -6.65
N GLY A 101 -19.15 -7.20 -7.34
CA GLY A 101 -19.46 -6.57 -8.63
C GLY A 101 -19.75 -7.59 -9.71
N ALA A 102 -18.97 -8.66 -9.81
CA ALA A 102 -19.17 -9.75 -10.76
C ALA A 102 -20.49 -10.49 -10.50
N GLU A 103 -20.81 -10.77 -9.22
CA GLU A 103 -22.09 -11.35 -8.81
C GLU A 103 -23.29 -10.45 -9.18
N ALA A 104 -23.12 -9.14 -9.14
CA ALA A 104 -24.12 -8.17 -9.57
C ALA A 104 -24.19 -7.98 -11.11
N GLY A 105 -23.47 -8.80 -11.88
CA GLY A 105 -23.49 -8.77 -13.34
C GLY A 105 -22.63 -7.68 -13.98
N ILE A 106 -21.70 -7.08 -13.22
CA ILE A 106 -20.71 -6.11 -13.73
C ILE A 106 -19.50 -6.90 -14.26
N TYR A 107 -19.06 -6.59 -15.47
CA TYR A 107 -17.81 -7.12 -15.97
C TYR A 107 -16.63 -6.40 -15.34
N VAL A 108 -15.96 -7.06 -14.41
CA VAL A 108 -14.84 -6.49 -13.63
C VAL A 108 -13.52 -6.98 -14.21
N SER A 109 -12.61 -6.06 -14.50
CA SER A 109 -11.26 -6.36 -15.01
C SER A 109 -10.18 -5.66 -14.21
N HIS A 110 -9.05 -6.32 -14.03
CA HIS A 110 -7.83 -5.76 -13.47
C HIS A 110 -6.76 -5.67 -14.56
N VAL A 111 -6.42 -4.47 -15.00
CA VAL A 111 -5.40 -4.20 -16.02
C VAL A 111 -4.14 -3.71 -15.34
N ALA A 112 -3.06 -4.48 -15.42
CA ALA A 112 -1.78 -4.18 -14.78
C ALA A 112 -0.62 -4.93 -15.46
N ALA A 113 0.61 -4.76 -14.92
CA ALA A 113 1.79 -5.46 -15.43
C ALA A 113 1.62 -6.98 -15.35
N LYS A 114 1.93 -7.69 -16.45
CA LYS A 114 1.77 -9.15 -16.57
C LYS A 114 2.46 -9.93 -15.46
N ARG A 115 3.57 -9.43 -14.93
CA ARG A 115 4.33 -10.08 -13.84
C ARG A 115 3.53 -10.29 -12.54
N TYR A 116 2.42 -9.57 -12.33
CA TYR A 116 1.60 -9.68 -11.10
C TYR A 116 0.43 -10.66 -11.24
N GLU A 117 0.12 -11.13 -12.45
CA GLU A 117 -1.08 -11.92 -12.77
C GLU A 117 -1.31 -13.11 -11.84
N HIS A 118 -0.25 -13.87 -11.56
CA HIS A 118 -0.34 -15.09 -10.76
C HIS A 118 0.24 -14.94 -9.35
N SER A 119 0.53 -13.71 -8.91
CA SER A 119 1.08 -13.51 -7.56
C SER A 119 0.07 -13.91 -6.48
N GLY A 120 0.57 -14.37 -5.32
CA GLY A 120 -0.31 -14.65 -4.19
C GLY A 120 -1.06 -13.40 -3.73
N PHE A 121 -0.45 -12.22 -3.83
CA PHE A 121 -1.11 -10.95 -3.54
C PHE A 121 -2.30 -10.70 -4.46
N THR A 122 -2.13 -10.85 -5.77
CA THR A 122 -3.24 -10.72 -6.73
C THR A 122 -4.37 -11.70 -6.40
N ARG A 123 -4.04 -12.93 -6.07
CA ARG A 123 -5.03 -13.94 -5.65
C ARG A 123 -5.70 -13.63 -4.31
N ALA A 124 -5.04 -12.91 -3.42
CA ALA A 124 -5.61 -12.51 -2.14
C ALA A 124 -6.59 -11.33 -2.27
N VAL A 125 -6.22 -10.27 -3.01
CA VAL A 125 -6.90 -8.98 -2.94
C VAL A 125 -7.65 -8.56 -4.20
N PHE A 126 -7.45 -9.24 -5.35
CA PHE A 126 -8.11 -8.90 -6.61
C PHE A 126 -9.03 -10.00 -7.14
N ARG A 127 -9.51 -10.90 -6.29
CA ARG A 127 -10.48 -11.94 -6.64
C ARG A 127 -11.74 -11.33 -7.28
N GLY A 128 -12.29 -12.03 -8.25
CA GLY A 128 -13.50 -11.59 -8.97
C GLY A 128 -13.24 -10.69 -10.18
N ALA A 129 -12.03 -10.16 -10.34
CA ALA A 129 -11.62 -9.43 -11.54
C ALA A 129 -10.93 -10.36 -12.54
N GLU A 130 -11.28 -10.23 -13.83
CA GLU A 130 -10.49 -10.84 -14.91
C GLU A 130 -9.17 -10.08 -15.05
N TYR A 131 -8.04 -10.79 -14.79
CA TYR A 131 -6.73 -10.17 -14.94
C TYR A 131 -6.37 -10.01 -16.42
N ARG A 132 -5.91 -8.82 -16.79
CA ARG A 132 -5.50 -8.46 -18.14
C ARG A 132 -4.07 -7.90 -18.10
N GLY A 133 -3.11 -8.79 -18.29
CA GLY A 133 -1.69 -8.45 -18.21
C GLY A 133 -1.21 -7.64 -19.40
N ALA A 134 -0.41 -6.60 -19.12
CA ALA A 134 0.25 -5.78 -20.12
C ALA A 134 1.70 -5.51 -19.71
N ASN A 135 2.61 -5.39 -20.68
CA ASN A 135 4.02 -5.13 -20.41
C ASN A 135 4.46 -3.72 -20.82
N VAL A 136 3.68 -3.07 -21.68
CA VAL A 136 3.96 -1.73 -22.21
C VAL A 136 2.70 -0.87 -22.24
N VAL A 137 2.85 0.43 -22.26
CA VAL A 137 1.74 1.40 -22.25
C VAL A 137 0.69 1.15 -23.35
N PRO A 138 1.05 0.89 -24.62
CA PRO A 138 0.05 0.57 -25.65
C PRO A 138 -0.83 -0.64 -25.31
N ASP A 139 -0.26 -1.67 -24.69
CA ASP A 139 -1.01 -2.86 -24.28
C ASP A 139 -1.96 -2.55 -23.13
N LEU A 140 -1.55 -1.72 -22.14
CA LEU A 140 -2.43 -1.27 -21.06
C LEU A 140 -3.68 -0.56 -21.62
N ILE A 141 -3.47 0.35 -22.60
CA ILE A 141 -4.57 1.05 -23.27
C ILE A 141 -5.47 0.07 -24.03
N ALA A 142 -4.89 -0.85 -24.81
CA ALA A 142 -5.62 -1.83 -25.58
C ALA A 142 -6.44 -2.78 -24.70
N GLN A 143 -5.87 -3.29 -23.62
CA GLN A 143 -6.56 -4.16 -22.64
C GLN A 143 -7.70 -3.42 -21.93
N THR A 144 -7.49 -2.17 -21.55
CA THR A 144 -8.52 -1.32 -20.93
C THR A 144 -9.68 -1.09 -21.90
N LYS A 145 -9.38 -0.74 -23.16
CA LYS A 145 -10.37 -0.54 -24.22
C LYS A 145 -11.20 -1.80 -24.48
N ASP A 146 -10.53 -2.94 -24.56
CA ASP A 146 -11.22 -4.22 -24.79
C ASP A 146 -12.14 -4.60 -23.62
N ALA A 147 -11.70 -4.40 -22.38
CA ALA A 147 -12.51 -4.62 -21.19
C ALA A 147 -13.80 -3.79 -21.17
N LEU A 148 -13.76 -2.57 -21.71
CA LEU A 148 -14.90 -1.66 -21.77
C LEU A 148 -15.89 -1.96 -22.91
N ARG A 149 -15.67 -2.97 -23.76
CA ARG A 149 -16.65 -3.41 -24.77
C ARG A 149 -17.92 -3.99 -24.15
N LYS A 150 -17.79 -4.62 -22.97
CA LYS A 150 -18.93 -5.10 -22.18
C LYS A 150 -19.56 -3.95 -21.39
N THR A 151 -20.85 -4.04 -21.10
CA THR A 151 -21.60 -3.04 -20.31
C THR A 151 -22.66 -3.73 -19.49
N PRO A 152 -22.77 -3.50 -18.16
CA PRO A 152 -21.91 -2.63 -17.38
C PRO A 152 -20.49 -3.18 -17.18
N SER A 153 -19.49 -2.29 -17.10
CA SER A 153 -18.09 -2.70 -16.88
C SER A 153 -17.37 -1.78 -15.91
N PHE A 154 -16.46 -2.38 -15.16
CA PHE A 154 -15.54 -1.70 -14.25
C PHE A 154 -14.12 -2.20 -14.52
N VAL A 155 -13.19 -1.28 -14.76
CA VAL A 155 -11.78 -1.57 -14.96
C VAL A 155 -10.97 -0.95 -13.84
N TYR A 156 -10.28 -1.77 -13.07
CA TYR A 156 -9.21 -1.34 -12.19
C TYR A 156 -7.90 -1.32 -12.99
N LEU A 157 -7.39 -0.13 -13.25
CA LEU A 157 -6.14 0.10 -13.98
C LEU A 157 -5.06 0.53 -12.97
N TYR A 158 -3.92 -0.16 -12.95
CA TYR A 158 -2.88 0.07 -11.96
C TYR A 158 -1.52 0.31 -12.61
N MET A 159 -0.80 1.32 -12.12
CA MET A 159 0.59 1.63 -12.48
C MET A 159 1.39 1.99 -11.24
N ASN A 160 2.62 1.44 -11.14
CA ASN A 160 3.52 1.68 -10.02
C ASN A 160 4.85 2.34 -10.40
N ASP A 161 4.95 2.91 -11.58
CA ASP A 161 6.18 3.54 -12.06
C ASP A 161 6.60 4.74 -11.22
N LEU A 162 5.63 5.47 -10.66
CA LEU A 162 5.87 6.63 -9.81
C LEU A 162 6.45 6.22 -8.45
N ASP A 163 5.86 5.20 -7.81
CA ASP A 163 6.35 4.64 -6.55
C ASP A 163 7.76 4.08 -6.69
N VAL A 164 8.03 3.31 -7.75
CA VAL A 164 9.37 2.77 -8.05
C VAL A 164 10.40 3.88 -8.19
N ALA A 165 10.08 4.96 -8.91
CA ALA A 165 10.96 6.11 -9.06
C ALA A 165 11.15 6.85 -7.73
N GLY A 166 10.09 6.96 -6.93
CA GLY A 166 10.15 7.54 -5.58
C GLY A 166 11.09 6.77 -4.66
N HIS A 167 10.97 5.46 -4.61
CA HIS A 167 11.85 4.62 -3.81
C HIS A 167 13.32 4.71 -4.23
N SER A 168 13.60 4.72 -5.53
CA SER A 168 14.97 4.67 -6.05
C SER A 168 15.66 6.04 -6.05
N ASP A 169 14.96 7.10 -6.41
CA ASP A 169 15.55 8.41 -6.70
C ASP A 169 14.95 9.55 -5.86
N GLY A 170 13.82 9.31 -5.18
CA GLY A 170 13.12 10.26 -4.32
C GLY A 170 12.05 11.08 -5.04
N VAL A 171 11.06 11.52 -4.28
CA VAL A 171 9.98 12.40 -4.73
C VAL A 171 10.56 13.74 -5.21
N GLY A 172 10.15 14.19 -6.39
CA GLY A 172 10.63 15.42 -7.01
C GLY A 172 11.95 15.32 -7.79
N SER A 173 12.59 14.15 -7.82
CA SER A 173 13.77 13.91 -8.67
C SER A 173 13.40 13.92 -10.16
N ASP A 174 14.42 14.10 -11.02
CA ASP A 174 14.21 14.10 -12.48
C ASP A 174 13.55 12.81 -12.98
N LYS A 175 13.92 11.65 -12.42
CA LYS A 175 13.31 10.38 -12.79
C LYS A 175 11.88 10.25 -12.30
N TRP A 176 11.59 10.72 -11.11
CA TRP A 176 10.24 10.73 -10.57
C TRP A 176 9.33 11.69 -11.38
N LEU A 177 9.82 12.88 -11.73
CA LEU A 177 9.10 13.83 -12.61
C LEU A 177 8.87 13.24 -14.00
N ALA A 178 9.86 12.53 -14.55
CA ALA A 178 9.71 11.82 -15.82
C ALA A 178 8.64 10.72 -15.76
N ALA A 179 8.59 9.95 -14.67
CA ALA A 179 7.56 8.94 -14.44
C ALA A 179 6.17 9.57 -14.34
N LEU A 180 6.02 10.67 -13.59
CA LEU A 180 4.76 11.41 -13.47
C LEU A 180 4.29 11.94 -14.83
N SER A 181 5.20 12.54 -15.60
CA SER A 181 4.90 13.03 -16.97
C SER A 181 4.50 11.90 -17.91
N MET A 182 5.15 10.75 -17.83
CA MET A 182 4.83 9.57 -18.62
C MET A 182 3.43 9.04 -18.31
N ILE A 183 3.06 9.00 -17.02
CA ILE A 183 1.72 8.58 -16.57
C ILE A 183 0.65 9.55 -17.09
N ASP A 184 0.88 10.87 -17.02
CA ASP A 184 -0.04 11.88 -17.54
C ASP A 184 -0.25 11.75 -19.06
N GLN A 185 0.83 11.54 -19.82
CA GLN A 185 0.77 11.32 -21.26
C GLN A 185 0.05 10.02 -21.64
N MET A 186 0.28 8.95 -20.85
CA MET A 186 -0.45 7.70 -21.00
C MET A 186 -1.95 7.91 -20.79
N LEU A 187 -2.33 8.62 -19.71
CA LEU A 187 -3.73 8.93 -19.43
C LEU A 187 -4.35 9.77 -20.56
N ALA A 188 -3.66 10.76 -21.07
CA ALA A 188 -4.12 11.55 -22.23
C ALA A 188 -4.37 10.68 -23.48
N SER A 189 -3.50 9.69 -23.71
CA SER A 189 -3.63 8.73 -24.81
C SER A 189 -4.78 7.75 -24.57
N LEU A 190 -4.90 7.23 -23.35
CA LEU A 190 -6.01 6.37 -22.94
C LEU A 190 -7.35 7.06 -23.15
N MET A 191 -7.52 8.30 -22.70
CA MET A 191 -8.77 9.05 -22.83
C MET A 191 -9.25 9.19 -24.27
N LYS A 192 -8.33 9.30 -25.24
CA LYS A 192 -8.67 9.39 -26.68
C LYS A 192 -9.22 8.08 -27.24
N GLU A 193 -8.79 6.94 -26.68
CA GLU A 193 -9.13 5.61 -27.18
C GLU A 193 -10.37 5.01 -26.53
N MET A 194 -10.80 5.53 -25.37
CA MET A 194 -11.91 4.95 -24.62
C MET A 194 -13.27 5.38 -25.21
N PRO A 195 -14.30 4.55 -25.05
CA PRO A 195 -15.67 4.89 -25.50
C PRO A 195 -16.18 6.16 -24.82
N LYS A 196 -16.92 6.98 -25.56
CA LYS A 196 -17.63 8.15 -25.02
C LYS A 196 -18.56 7.73 -23.87
N GLY A 197 -18.72 8.60 -22.89
CA GLY A 197 -19.50 8.33 -21.68
C GLY A 197 -18.78 7.45 -20.64
N THR A 198 -17.53 7.04 -20.90
CA THR A 198 -16.72 6.36 -19.89
C THR A 198 -16.36 7.34 -18.77
N ARG A 199 -16.61 6.98 -17.52
CA ARG A 199 -16.16 7.72 -16.34
C ARG A 199 -14.81 7.19 -15.88
N ILE A 200 -13.89 8.11 -15.62
CA ILE A 200 -12.57 7.79 -15.06
C ILE A 200 -12.50 8.38 -13.67
N TRP A 201 -12.23 7.53 -12.70
CA TRP A 201 -11.79 7.88 -11.36
C TRP A 201 -10.28 7.71 -11.30
N LEU A 202 -9.60 8.62 -10.62
CA LEU A 202 -8.17 8.54 -10.37
C LEU A 202 -7.92 8.72 -8.88
N THR A 203 -7.11 7.85 -8.31
CA THR A 203 -6.67 7.91 -6.91
C THR A 203 -5.33 7.21 -6.75
N SER A 204 -4.87 7.10 -5.51
CA SER A 204 -3.66 6.38 -5.11
C SER A 204 -3.96 5.47 -3.92
N ASP A 205 -3.00 4.66 -3.57
CA ASP A 205 -2.99 3.83 -2.36
C ASP A 205 -2.27 4.50 -1.19
N HIS A 206 -1.28 5.36 -1.44
CA HIS A 206 -0.55 6.18 -0.46
C HIS A 206 0.24 7.30 -1.16
N GLY A 207 0.80 8.20 -0.36
CA GLY A 207 1.85 9.11 -0.79
C GLY A 207 3.24 8.61 -0.39
N MET A 208 4.27 9.48 -0.44
CA MET A 208 5.65 9.10 -0.16
C MET A 208 6.45 10.28 0.40
N ILE A 209 7.35 10.00 1.35
CA ILE A 209 8.32 10.97 1.88
C ILE A 209 9.72 10.68 1.38
N ASN A 210 10.56 11.71 1.31
CA ASN A 210 12.00 11.53 1.14
C ASN A 210 12.67 11.28 2.50
N VAL A 211 13.58 10.30 2.53
CA VAL A 211 14.30 9.90 3.74
C VAL A 211 15.33 10.96 4.11
N SER A 212 15.35 11.40 5.36
CA SER A 212 16.35 12.30 5.92
C SER A 212 17.23 11.65 6.99
N GLU A 213 16.75 10.59 7.64
CA GLU A 213 17.48 9.87 8.69
C GLU A 213 17.24 8.36 8.60
N LYS A 214 18.32 7.58 8.69
CA LYS A 214 18.29 6.12 8.68
C LYS A 214 18.80 5.58 10.00
N ILE A 215 17.95 4.84 10.72
CA ILE A 215 18.31 4.16 11.96
C ILE A 215 18.36 2.67 11.70
N ILE A 216 19.56 2.07 11.75
CA ILE A 216 19.70 0.61 11.64
C ILE A 216 19.43 0.01 13.02
N ILE A 217 18.41 -0.84 13.10
CA ILE A 217 18.00 -1.48 14.36
C ILE A 217 19.11 -2.43 14.83
N GLY A 218 19.54 -2.27 16.08
CA GLY A 218 20.61 -3.09 16.67
C GLY A 218 22.04 -2.70 16.29
N ASN A 219 22.24 -1.70 15.42
CA ASN A 219 23.57 -1.16 15.14
C ASN A 219 23.85 0.01 16.09
N ASP A 220 24.82 -0.16 16.99
CA ASP A 220 25.18 0.81 18.02
C ASP A 220 24.00 1.26 18.93
N ASN A 221 22.96 0.40 19.05
CA ASN A 221 21.80 0.61 19.91
C ASN A 221 21.23 -0.72 20.41
N GLN A 222 20.34 -0.65 21.41
CA GLN A 222 19.78 -1.82 22.09
C GLN A 222 18.41 -2.24 21.54
N LEU A 223 17.98 -1.77 20.36
CA LEU A 223 16.65 -2.00 19.83
C LEU A 223 16.35 -3.47 19.48
N LEU A 224 17.37 -4.33 19.36
CA LEU A 224 17.19 -5.79 19.22
C LEU A 224 16.97 -6.53 20.54
N ASN A 225 17.15 -5.87 21.69
CA ASN A 225 16.97 -6.55 22.96
C ASN A 225 15.52 -7.03 23.11
N ASN A 226 15.37 -8.33 23.38
CA ASN A 226 14.09 -9.00 23.60
C ASN A 226 13.17 -9.05 22.36
N VAL A 227 13.67 -8.72 21.17
CA VAL A 227 12.95 -8.81 19.89
C VAL A 227 13.43 -10.06 19.15
N ALA A 228 12.53 -11.01 18.95
CA ALA A 228 12.81 -12.24 18.22
C ALA A 228 12.72 -12.06 16.70
N VAL A 229 11.74 -11.27 16.24
CA VAL A 229 11.48 -11.06 14.82
C VAL A 229 11.07 -9.61 14.57
N ILE A 230 11.59 -9.02 13.48
CA ILE A 230 11.16 -7.72 12.97
C ILE A 230 10.42 -7.95 11.65
N ALA A 231 9.25 -7.31 11.51
CA ALA A 231 8.52 -7.25 10.25
C ALA A 231 7.97 -5.84 10.00
N GLY A 232 7.02 -5.69 9.10
CA GLY A 232 6.52 -4.39 8.64
C GLY A 232 7.37 -3.82 7.52
N GLU A 233 7.42 -2.52 7.45
CA GLU A 233 8.22 -1.69 6.55
C GLU A 233 9.06 -0.68 7.34
N PRO A 234 10.03 -0.01 6.70
CA PRO A 234 10.93 0.94 7.39
C PRO A 234 10.23 2.10 8.11
N ARG A 235 8.98 2.39 7.75
CA ARG A 235 8.17 3.45 8.34
C ARG A 235 7.21 2.95 9.43
N ALA A 236 6.90 1.63 9.43
CA ALA A 236 5.98 1.01 10.39
C ALA A 236 6.45 -0.41 10.72
N ARG A 237 7.09 -0.62 11.86
CA ARG A 237 7.65 -1.91 12.28
C ARG A 237 6.71 -2.66 13.20
N HIS A 238 6.51 -3.93 12.90
CA HIS A 238 5.97 -4.92 13.82
C HIS A 238 7.13 -5.63 14.52
N LEU A 239 7.18 -5.55 15.84
CA LEU A 239 8.17 -6.22 16.67
C LEU A 239 7.51 -7.41 17.35
N TYR A 240 8.02 -8.60 17.06
CA TYR A 240 7.60 -9.84 17.69
C TYR A 240 8.63 -10.20 18.76
N LEU A 241 8.18 -10.30 20.01
CA LEU A 241 9.07 -10.41 21.15
C LEU A 241 9.50 -11.85 21.42
N ASP A 242 10.61 -12.00 22.09
CA ASP A 242 10.96 -13.28 22.70
C ASP A 242 9.84 -13.73 23.65
N SER A 243 9.50 -15.01 23.66
CA SER A 243 8.36 -15.55 24.42
C SER A 243 8.37 -15.20 25.91
N LYS A 244 9.54 -14.97 26.49
CA LYS A 244 9.70 -14.53 27.88
C LYS A 244 9.19 -13.11 28.14
N PHE A 245 9.13 -12.30 27.09
CA PHE A 245 8.72 -10.88 27.12
C PHE A 245 7.33 -10.66 26.54
N ASP A 246 6.67 -11.72 26.02
CA ASP A 246 5.28 -11.64 25.55
C ASP A 246 4.29 -11.66 26.74
N SER A 247 4.39 -10.63 27.54
CA SER A 247 3.47 -10.32 28.63
C SER A 247 3.16 -8.82 28.61
N PRO A 248 2.06 -8.35 29.22
CA PRO A 248 1.76 -6.91 29.27
C PRO A 248 2.89 -6.05 29.87
N ALA A 249 3.64 -6.58 30.84
CA ALA A 249 4.81 -5.91 31.41
C ALA A 249 5.98 -5.90 30.43
N GLY A 250 6.33 -7.04 29.85
CA GLY A 250 7.46 -7.15 28.92
C GLY A 250 7.23 -6.33 27.63
N ARG A 251 5.99 -6.25 27.12
CA ARG A 251 5.65 -5.37 25.98
C ARG A 251 5.88 -3.90 26.32
N ARG A 252 5.46 -3.45 27.52
CA ARG A 252 5.74 -2.08 27.98
C ARG A 252 7.23 -1.81 28.15
N ASP A 253 7.99 -2.77 28.67
CA ASP A 253 9.44 -2.61 28.84
C ASP A 253 10.14 -2.42 27.49
N VAL A 254 9.80 -3.25 26.49
CA VAL A 254 10.36 -3.13 25.13
C VAL A 254 9.87 -1.83 24.47
N ALA A 255 8.60 -1.50 24.57
CA ALA A 255 8.07 -0.25 24.00
C ALA A 255 8.76 0.99 24.62
N SER A 256 8.97 0.99 25.94
CA SER A 256 9.67 2.06 26.65
C SER A 256 11.12 2.20 26.21
N LEU A 257 11.85 1.09 26.07
CA LEU A 257 13.24 1.09 25.58
C LEU A 257 13.31 1.68 24.15
N TRP A 258 12.42 1.29 23.28
CA TRP A 258 12.36 1.83 21.92
C TRP A 258 11.98 3.31 21.92
N GLN A 259 10.96 3.70 22.71
CA GLN A 259 10.52 5.10 22.81
C GLN A 259 11.59 6.00 23.39
N GLU A 260 12.33 5.55 24.43
CA GLU A 260 13.43 6.30 25.01
C GLU A 260 14.55 6.55 24.00
N PHE A 261 14.93 5.54 23.21
CA PHE A 261 15.96 5.69 22.19
C PHE A 261 15.49 6.56 21.02
N LEU A 262 14.27 6.35 20.54
CA LEU A 262 13.75 7.04 19.35
C LEU A 262 13.31 8.47 19.66
N GLY A 263 12.85 8.76 20.87
CA GLY A 263 12.33 10.09 21.24
C GLY A 263 11.18 10.53 20.33
N GLU A 264 11.30 11.72 19.75
CA GLU A 264 10.32 12.31 18.84
C GLU A 264 10.35 11.71 17.41
N ARG A 265 11.33 10.85 17.11
CA ARG A 265 11.53 10.23 15.78
C ARG A 265 10.54 9.13 15.46
N ALA A 266 9.84 8.61 16.46
CA ALA A 266 8.79 7.61 16.27
C ALA A 266 7.79 7.62 17.43
N ASP A 267 6.56 7.11 17.18
CA ASP A 267 5.66 6.64 18.20
C ASP A 267 5.83 5.13 18.37
N VAL A 268 5.94 4.68 19.61
CA VAL A 268 6.10 3.26 19.91
C VAL A 268 4.94 2.81 20.79
N LEU A 269 4.15 1.89 20.28
CA LEU A 269 2.90 1.42 20.89
C LEU A 269 3.01 -0.07 21.23
N THR A 270 2.52 -0.46 22.39
CA THR A 270 2.19 -1.85 22.63
C THR A 270 1.00 -2.29 21.77
N ARG A 271 0.81 -3.59 21.57
CA ARG A 271 -0.37 -4.12 20.85
C ARG A 271 -1.68 -3.61 21.48
N GLU A 272 -1.75 -3.55 22.81
CA GLU A 272 -2.94 -3.06 23.53
C GLU A 272 -3.23 -1.59 23.23
N GLU A 273 -2.22 -0.74 23.19
CA GLU A 273 -2.35 0.68 22.83
C GLU A 273 -2.75 0.86 21.37
N ALA A 274 -2.15 0.09 20.45
CA ALA A 274 -2.52 0.09 19.04
C ALA A 274 -3.98 -0.32 18.82
N LEU A 275 -4.47 -1.31 19.57
CA LEU A 275 -5.86 -1.76 19.52
C LEU A 275 -6.81 -0.69 20.12
N SER A 276 -6.48 -0.13 21.27
CA SER A 276 -7.31 0.89 21.91
C SER A 276 -7.38 2.19 21.11
N GLY A 277 -6.32 2.48 20.33
CA GLY A 277 -6.25 3.60 19.39
C GLY A 277 -6.86 3.33 18.02
N ASN A 278 -7.44 2.15 17.80
CA ASN A 278 -8.02 1.73 16.51
C ASN A 278 -7.04 1.81 15.33
N LEU A 279 -5.73 1.58 15.57
CA LEU A 279 -4.67 1.75 14.57
C LEU A 279 -4.94 0.99 13.26
N PHE A 280 -5.56 -0.19 13.35
CA PHE A 280 -5.93 -1.03 12.21
C PHE A 280 -7.46 -1.07 11.97
N GLY A 281 -8.20 -0.14 12.57
CA GLY A 281 -9.65 -0.07 12.55
C GLY A 281 -10.30 -0.57 13.85
N GLU A 282 -11.60 -0.26 14.01
CA GLU A 282 -12.36 -0.58 15.22
C GLU A 282 -12.55 -2.09 15.45
N SER A 283 -12.55 -2.87 14.38
CA SER A 283 -12.76 -4.32 14.43
C SER A 283 -11.48 -5.06 14.05
N ILE A 284 -11.11 -6.02 14.88
CA ILE A 284 -9.92 -6.85 14.67
C ILE A 284 -10.35 -8.32 14.65
N SER A 285 -10.06 -9.02 13.55
CA SER A 285 -10.28 -10.47 13.47
C SER A 285 -9.27 -11.23 14.33
N ALA A 286 -9.60 -12.45 14.75
CA ALA A 286 -8.68 -13.30 15.52
C ALA A 286 -7.35 -13.53 14.78
N ASP A 287 -7.43 -13.75 13.46
CA ASP A 287 -6.25 -13.94 12.61
C ASP A 287 -5.38 -12.68 12.54
N SER A 288 -6.01 -11.50 12.40
CA SER A 288 -5.29 -10.21 12.42
C SER A 288 -4.60 -9.98 13.75
N PHE A 289 -5.28 -10.27 14.85
CA PHE A 289 -4.67 -10.17 16.19
C PHE A 289 -3.44 -11.05 16.33
N GLU A 290 -3.48 -12.32 15.87
CA GLU A 290 -2.34 -13.23 15.90
C GLU A 290 -1.17 -12.80 15.01
N ARG A 291 -1.44 -12.01 13.97
CA ARG A 291 -0.43 -11.48 13.03
C ARG A 291 0.22 -10.19 13.48
N MET A 292 -0.40 -9.46 14.41
CA MET A 292 0.14 -8.20 14.91
C MET A 292 1.41 -8.44 15.73
N GLY A 293 2.40 -7.55 15.57
CA GLY A 293 3.53 -7.48 16.50
C GLY A 293 3.08 -7.15 17.91
N GLU A 294 3.82 -7.59 18.91
CA GLU A 294 3.59 -7.28 20.33
C GLU A 294 3.84 -5.79 20.62
N VAL A 295 4.75 -5.18 19.83
CA VAL A 295 5.05 -3.75 19.84
C VAL A 295 5.08 -3.25 18.40
N ILE A 296 4.61 -2.03 18.19
CA ILE A 296 4.56 -1.37 16.87
C ILE A 296 5.30 -0.04 16.98
N ALA A 297 6.28 0.17 16.10
CA ALA A 297 7.03 1.43 16.02
C ALA A 297 6.69 2.14 14.71
N ILE A 298 6.19 3.37 14.80
CA ILE A 298 5.71 4.20 13.70
C ILE A 298 6.64 5.40 13.56
N ALA A 299 7.42 5.44 12.48
CA ALA A 299 8.40 6.51 12.24
C ALA A 299 7.73 7.85 11.92
N LYS A 300 8.36 8.94 12.36
CA LYS A 300 7.93 10.32 12.11
C LYS A 300 8.89 11.06 11.19
N GLY A 301 8.44 12.18 10.64
CA GLY A 301 9.26 12.98 9.74
C GLY A 301 9.87 12.16 8.61
N GLY A 302 11.12 12.40 8.29
CA GLY A 302 11.87 11.64 7.27
C GLY A 302 12.67 10.45 7.82
N VAL A 303 12.32 9.91 8.99
CA VAL A 303 13.04 8.80 9.64
C VAL A 303 12.61 7.46 9.07
N VAL A 304 13.56 6.53 8.90
CA VAL A 304 13.29 5.12 8.60
C VAL A 304 14.04 4.21 9.57
N LEU A 305 13.36 3.15 9.98
CA LEU A 305 13.84 2.12 10.90
C LEU A 305 14.25 0.89 10.08
N ILE A 306 15.53 0.73 9.82
CA ILE A 306 16.06 -0.30 8.90
C ILE A 306 16.24 -1.63 9.64
N ASP A 307 15.67 -2.70 9.12
CA ASP A 307 15.93 -4.06 9.55
C ASP A 307 17.40 -4.42 9.21
N PRO A 308 18.23 -4.82 10.20
CA PRO A 308 19.63 -5.15 9.96
C PRO A 308 19.84 -6.29 8.96
N ALA A 309 18.86 -7.19 8.81
CA ALA A 309 18.90 -8.25 7.82
C ALA A 309 18.57 -7.79 6.39
N ARG A 310 18.19 -6.51 6.21
CA ARG A 310 17.69 -5.96 4.93
C ARG A 310 18.34 -4.62 4.56
N VAL A 311 19.45 -4.28 5.18
CA VAL A 311 20.17 -3.00 4.96
C VAL A 311 20.52 -2.78 3.49
N ASP A 312 20.90 -3.83 2.78
CA ASP A 312 21.21 -3.82 1.34
C ASP A 312 20.04 -3.45 0.43
N LYS A 313 18.80 -3.55 0.93
CA LYS A 313 17.58 -3.24 0.20
C LYS A 313 16.87 -2.00 0.73
N GLU A 314 16.58 -1.99 2.01
CA GLU A 314 15.87 -0.89 2.67
C GLU A 314 16.76 0.36 2.84
N GLY A 315 18.05 0.14 3.13
CA GLY A 315 19.01 1.21 3.39
C GLY A 315 19.41 2.03 2.16
N ILE A 316 19.22 1.53 0.94
CA ILE A 316 19.57 2.25 -0.29
C ILE A 316 18.44 3.12 -0.82
N MET A 317 17.21 2.89 -0.38
CA MET A 317 16.05 3.65 -0.84
C MET A 317 16.12 5.12 -0.40
N VAL A 318 15.65 6.00 -1.27
CA VAL A 318 15.60 7.47 -1.07
C VAL A 318 14.23 7.91 -0.58
N GLY A 319 13.17 7.36 -1.15
CA GLY A 319 11.78 7.57 -0.71
C GLY A 319 11.23 6.35 0.01
N HIS A 320 10.36 6.60 0.99
CA HIS A 320 9.64 5.58 1.75
C HIS A 320 8.22 6.04 2.10
N HIS A 321 7.38 5.07 2.42
CA HIS A 321 6.01 5.24 2.91
C HIS A 321 5.68 4.15 3.93
N GLY A 322 4.54 4.24 4.62
CA GLY A 322 4.09 3.24 5.59
C GLY A 322 3.66 3.82 6.94
N ALA A 323 4.00 5.08 7.24
CA ALA A 323 3.64 5.73 8.50
C ALA A 323 2.30 6.49 8.41
N GLN A 324 2.06 7.38 9.39
CA GLN A 324 0.82 8.13 9.54
C GLN A 324 0.96 9.63 9.21
N SER A 325 2.01 10.04 8.48
CA SER A 325 2.09 11.44 8.08
C SER A 325 1.01 11.77 7.05
N GLU A 326 0.53 13.02 7.03
CA GLU A 326 -0.44 13.48 6.05
C GLU A 326 0.03 13.23 4.61
N ILE A 327 1.33 13.42 4.34
CA ILE A 327 1.94 13.17 3.02
C ILE A 327 1.78 11.70 2.60
N GLU A 328 1.89 10.77 3.55
CA GLU A 328 1.77 9.32 3.28
C GLU A 328 0.32 8.85 3.23
N MET A 329 -0.54 9.42 4.10
CA MET A 329 -1.92 8.96 4.30
C MET A 329 -2.94 9.61 3.35
N GLN A 330 -2.72 10.87 2.96
CA GLN A 330 -3.69 11.60 2.16
C GLN A 330 -3.50 11.35 0.66
N VAL A 331 -4.57 10.91 0.00
CA VAL A 331 -4.62 10.68 -1.45
C VAL A 331 -5.80 11.43 -2.06
N ALA A 332 -5.61 11.94 -3.26
CA ALA A 332 -6.68 12.66 -3.96
C ALA A 332 -7.65 11.69 -4.64
N LEU A 333 -8.95 12.01 -4.60
CA LEU A 333 -9.96 11.37 -5.43
C LEU A 333 -10.39 12.34 -6.52
N LEU A 334 -10.09 11.99 -7.76
CA LEU A 334 -10.33 12.81 -8.94
C LEU A 334 -11.30 12.09 -9.90
N THR A 335 -12.03 12.84 -10.72
CA THR A 335 -12.93 12.23 -11.71
C THR A 335 -13.08 13.06 -12.96
N THR A 336 -13.35 12.38 -14.07
CA THR A 336 -13.79 12.97 -15.32
C THR A 336 -14.72 12.03 -16.08
N THR A 337 -15.54 12.56 -17.00
CA THR A 337 -16.36 11.75 -17.91
C THR A 337 -16.01 12.13 -19.33
N LEU A 338 -15.74 11.14 -20.18
CA LEU A 338 -15.35 11.35 -21.57
C LEU A 338 -16.54 11.78 -22.43
N SER A 339 -16.40 12.86 -23.15
CA SER A 339 -17.42 13.45 -24.03
C SER A 339 -17.40 12.87 -25.46
#